data_1ea3acd7e99ea629a3e733a679972077
#
_entry.id   1ea3acd7e99ea629a3e733a679972077
#
_cell.length_a   1.000
_cell.length_b   1.000
_cell.length_c   1.000
_cell.angle_alpha   90.00
_cell.angle_beta   90.00
_cell.angle_gamma   90.00
#
_symmetry.space_group_name_H-M   'P 1'
#
loop_
_entity.id
_entity.type
_entity.pdbx_description
1 polymer ?
#
loop_
_entity_poly.entity_id
_entity_poly.type
_entity_poly.pdbx_seq_one_letter_code
_entity_poly.pdbx_strand_id
1 'polypeptide(L)'
;MTRNATDGGDPAVDAVTCAGLRYSFGETHAVDGLDLSVRDGEVFGLLGPNGAGKTTAIRCITTLLPVPAGKVSVFGHDATRERMAVRRLLGYVPQQLSADAGLTGRENVALFARVFDVSRRERARRVEQALEAVDLTAAADRLARTYSGGMVRRLELAQALVSAPRLLMLDEPTIGLDPIARTNVWEHINAVRAATGMTVLVTTHYMDEADQYCDRVALMHRGRVRALGTPDELRTGLRERLGTESPLPTLEDVFRDVAGSGLDDQSGDFRDVRSTRRTASRVG
;
A
#
# COMPACT_ATOMS: atom_id res chain seq x y z
N MET A 1 -43.74 28.43 -7.59
CA MET A 1 -43.32 27.71 -6.38
C MET A 1 -42.29 26.67 -6.81
N THR A 2 -41.06 27.06 -6.82
CA THR A 2 -39.86 26.27 -7.23
C THR A 2 -39.33 25.58 -5.97
N ARG A 3 -39.38 24.24 -5.92
CA ARG A 3 -38.74 23.45 -4.88
C ARG A 3 -37.26 23.32 -5.22
N ASN A 4 -36.41 23.98 -4.45
CA ASN A 4 -34.99 23.67 -4.38
C ASN A 4 -34.83 22.27 -3.75
N ALA A 5 -34.38 21.32 -4.53
CA ALA A 5 -33.82 20.07 -4.03
C ALA A 5 -32.40 20.36 -3.53
N THR A 6 -32.24 20.54 -2.23
CA THR A 6 -30.94 20.44 -1.56
C THR A 6 -30.55 18.96 -1.54
N ASP A 7 -29.66 18.58 -2.43
CA ASP A 7 -28.98 17.29 -2.39
C ASP A 7 -28.03 17.29 -1.17
N GLY A 8 -28.59 16.83 -0.04
CA GLY A 8 -27.87 16.62 1.22
C GLY A 8 -27.20 15.26 1.19
N GLY A 9 -26.19 15.06 0.34
CA GLY A 9 -25.30 13.92 0.45
C GLY A 9 -24.55 14.03 1.78
N ASP A 10 -24.73 13.03 2.64
CA ASP A 10 -23.90 12.82 3.82
C ASP A 10 -22.42 12.88 3.37
N PRO A 11 -21.54 13.65 4.03
CA PRO A 11 -20.15 13.77 3.57
C PRO A 11 -19.54 12.38 3.52
N ALA A 12 -19.14 11.95 2.32
CA ALA A 12 -18.57 10.63 2.09
C ALA A 12 -17.46 10.39 3.11
N VAL A 13 -17.64 9.38 3.96
CA VAL A 13 -16.66 9.07 5.01
C VAL A 13 -15.41 8.53 4.33
N ASP A 14 -14.27 9.17 4.57
CA ASP A 14 -12.99 8.69 4.07
C ASP A 14 -12.71 7.25 4.56
N ALA A 15 -12.15 6.43 3.68
CA ALA A 15 -11.74 5.06 4.03
C ALA A 15 -10.64 5.06 5.10
N VAL A 16 -9.70 6.02 5.02
CA VAL A 16 -8.65 6.22 6.03
C VAL A 16 -8.47 7.71 6.29
N THR A 17 -8.37 8.08 7.56
CA THR A 17 -7.94 9.42 7.95
C THR A 17 -6.83 9.32 8.98
N CYS A 18 -5.73 10.05 8.76
CA CYS A 18 -4.69 10.30 9.75
C CYS A 18 -4.65 11.80 10.03
N ALA A 19 -4.69 12.20 11.31
CA ALA A 19 -4.69 13.61 11.74
C ALA A 19 -3.48 13.89 12.63
N GLY A 20 -2.41 14.43 12.02
CA GLY A 20 -1.16 14.70 12.70
C GLY A 20 -0.56 13.48 13.40
N LEU A 21 -0.64 12.29 12.74
CA LEU A 21 -0.12 11.04 13.28
C LEU A 21 1.38 11.14 13.52
N ARG A 22 1.83 10.78 14.73
CA ARG A 22 3.25 10.68 15.10
C ARG A 22 3.53 9.32 15.70
N TYR A 23 4.67 8.75 15.31
CA TYR A 23 5.15 7.50 15.86
C TYR A 23 6.68 7.48 15.91
N SER A 24 7.24 7.07 17.05
CA SER A 24 8.69 7.03 17.26
C SER A 24 9.12 5.67 17.81
N PHE A 25 10.29 5.21 17.38
CA PHE A 25 11.02 4.10 17.98
C PHE A 25 12.21 4.69 18.76
N GLY A 26 12.06 4.78 20.08
CA GLY A 26 13.02 5.51 20.91
C GLY A 26 13.13 6.98 20.46
N GLU A 27 14.32 7.43 20.12
CA GLU A 27 14.57 8.79 19.64
C GLU A 27 14.27 8.99 18.14
N THR A 28 14.04 7.92 17.39
CA THR A 28 13.79 8.01 15.94
C THR A 28 12.33 8.28 15.64
N HIS A 29 12.02 9.43 15.09
CA HIS A 29 10.68 9.79 14.60
C HIS A 29 10.42 9.12 13.26
N ALA A 30 9.76 7.95 13.26
CA ALA A 30 9.45 7.21 12.02
C ALA A 30 8.27 7.82 11.26
N VAL A 31 7.30 8.40 11.97
CA VAL A 31 6.20 9.20 11.41
C VAL A 31 6.12 10.48 12.24
N ASP A 32 6.09 11.64 11.58
CA ASP A 32 6.17 12.94 12.26
C ASP A 32 5.14 13.91 11.68
N GLY A 33 3.91 13.83 12.19
CA GLY A 33 2.82 14.71 11.81
C GLY A 33 2.23 14.34 10.44
N LEU A 34 1.89 13.06 10.25
CA LEU A 34 1.23 12.59 9.03
C LEU A 34 -0.23 13.00 9.03
N ASP A 35 -0.59 13.86 8.08
CA ASP A 35 -1.96 14.15 7.69
C ASP A 35 -2.25 13.44 6.35
N LEU A 36 -3.27 12.57 6.35
CA LEU A 36 -3.62 11.73 5.22
C LEU A 36 -5.12 11.50 5.19
N SER A 37 -5.70 11.55 4.00
CA SER A 37 -7.09 11.20 3.72
C SER A 37 -7.13 10.32 2.47
N VAL A 38 -7.69 9.12 2.61
CA VAL A 38 -7.93 8.15 1.54
C VAL A 38 -9.43 8.05 1.34
N ARG A 39 -9.90 8.29 0.12
CA ARG A 39 -11.34 8.25 -0.22
C ARG A 39 -11.81 6.81 -0.35
N ASP A 40 -13.10 6.57 -0.12
CA ASP A 40 -13.69 5.25 -0.37
C ASP A 40 -13.62 4.89 -1.86
N GLY A 41 -13.21 3.66 -2.18
CA GLY A 41 -13.11 3.14 -3.54
C GLY A 41 -11.88 3.59 -4.35
N GLU A 42 -10.99 4.47 -3.84
CA GLU A 42 -9.77 4.85 -4.57
C GLU A 42 -8.62 3.85 -4.40
N VAL A 43 -7.69 3.86 -5.35
CA VAL A 43 -6.33 3.30 -5.19
C VAL A 43 -5.40 4.42 -4.77
N PHE A 44 -4.94 4.38 -3.55
CA PHE A 44 -4.09 5.39 -2.96
C PHE A 44 -2.66 4.87 -2.76
N GLY A 45 -1.67 5.59 -3.32
CA GLY A 45 -0.25 5.28 -3.20
C GLY A 45 0.43 6.10 -2.09
N LEU A 46 1.07 5.43 -1.13
CA LEU A 46 1.99 6.08 -0.19
C LEU A 46 3.43 5.78 -0.63
N LEU A 47 4.07 6.75 -1.27
CA LEU A 47 5.34 6.61 -1.97
C LEU A 47 6.49 7.22 -1.18
N GLY A 48 7.68 6.70 -1.39
CA GLY A 48 8.90 7.26 -0.81
C GLY A 48 10.01 6.21 -0.70
N PRO A 49 11.24 6.63 -0.37
CA PRO A 49 12.38 5.73 -0.22
C PRO A 49 12.23 4.83 1.02
N ASN A 50 13.16 3.88 1.13
CA ASN A 50 13.29 3.08 2.34
C ASN A 50 13.59 4.00 3.54
N GLY A 51 12.93 3.73 4.67
CA GLY A 51 13.07 4.59 5.87
C GLY A 51 12.19 5.85 5.86
N ALA A 52 11.40 6.12 4.82
CA ALA A 52 10.49 7.28 4.79
C ALA A 52 9.36 7.22 5.85
N GLY A 53 9.09 6.03 6.43
CA GLY A 53 8.04 5.83 7.43
C GLY A 53 6.78 5.13 6.90
N LYS A 54 6.74 4.73 5.64
CA LYS A 54 5.58 4.09 4.98
C LYS A 54 5.04 2.88 5.73
N THR A 55 5.87 1.86 5.97
CA THR A 55 5.51 0.64 6.71
C THR A 55 5.04 0.96 8.14
N THR A 56 5.65 1.96 8.79
CA THR A 56 5.23 2.40 10.13
C THR A 56 3.83 3.01 10.09
N ALA A 57 3.55 3.87 9.10
CA ALA A 57 2.22 4.45 8.90
C ALA A 57 1.17 3.33 8.66
N ILE A 58 1.45 2.37 7.76
CA ILE A 58 0.59 1.21 7.54
C ILE A 58 0.34 0.43 8.84
N ARG A 59 1.38 0.14 9.61
CA ARG A 59 1.25 -0.60 10.89
C ARG A 59 0.43 0.17 11.94
N CYS A 60 0.45 1.49 11.91
CA CYS A 60 -0.43 2.32 12.74
C CYS A 60 -1.89 2.20 12.28
N ILE A 61 -2.15 2.31 10.97
CA ILE A 61 -3.51 2.23 10.39
C ILE A 61 -4.10 0.83 10.60
N THR A 62 -3.30 -0.23 10.41
CA THR A 62 -3.71 -1.64 10.62
C THR A 62 -3.82 -2.04 12.09
N THR A 63 -3.62 -1.10 13.02
CA THR A 63 -3.65 -1.34 14.48
C THR A 63 -2.57 -2.29 15.00
N LEU A 64 -1.53 -2.57 14.21
CA LEU A 64 -0.37 -3.38 14.63
C LEU A 64 0.55 -2.59 15.57
N LEU A 65 0.61 -1.26 15.39
CA LEU A 65 1.29 -0.36 16.32
C LEU A 65 0.25 0.48 17.07
N PRO A 66 0.46 0.74 18.38
CA PRO A 66 -0.44 1.59 19.16
C PRO A 66 -0.29 3.05 18.74
N VAL A 67 -1.43 3.74 18.61
CA VAL A 67 -1.47 5.19 18.34
C VAL A 67 -2.40 5.88 19.33
N PRO A 68 -2.23 7.19 19.60
CA PRO A 68 -3.19 7.93 20.41
C PRO A 68 -4.58 7.94 19.77
N ALA A 69 -5.63 7.91 20.60
CA ALA A 69 -7.01 7.97 20.14
C ALA A 69 -7.28 9.26 19.33
N GLY A 70 -8.11 9.17 18.30
CA GLY A 70 -8.46 10.28 17.41
C GLY A 70 -7.39 10.66 16.39
N LYS A 71 -6.26 9.91 16.31
CA LYS A 71 -5.20 10.17 15.34
C LYS A 71 -5.33 9.37 14.05
N VAL A 72 -5.99 8.22 14.10
CA VAL A 72 -6.24 7.36 12.92
C VAL A 72 -7.67 6.88 12.98
N SER A 73 -8.41 7.01 11.89
CA SER A 73 -9.70 6.36 11.71
C SER A 73 -9.76 5.59 10.40
N VAL A 74 -10.56 4.53 10.38
CA VAL A 74 -10.81 3.70 9.20
C VAL A 74 -12.32 3.55 9.05
N PHE A 75 -12.89 4.08 7.96
CA PHE A 75 -14.34 4.20 7.75
C PHE A 75 -15.07 4.77 8.98
N GLY A 76 -14.50 5.82 9.60
CA GLY A 76 -15.04 6.47 10.79
C GLY A 76 -14.76 5.76 12.12
N HIS A 77 -14.23 4.52 12.14
CA HIS A 77 -13.83 3.82 13.36
C HIS A 77 -12.46 4.23 13.86
N ASP A 78 -12.35 4.64 15.11
CA ASP A 78 -11.07 5.00 15.75
C ASP A 78 -10.18 3.77 15.91
N ALA A 79 -8.97 3.80 15.31
CA ALA A 79 -8.03 2.68 15.30
C ALA A 79 -7.53 2.27 16.70
N THR A 80 -7.73 3.10 17.73
CA THR A 80 -7.32 2.81 19.10
C THR A 80 -8.47 2.28 19.93
N ARG A 81 -9.65 2.90 19.82
CA ARG A 81 -10.83 2.56 20.63
C ARG A 81 -11.62 1.39 20.05
N GLU A 82 -11.61 1.25 18.71
CA GLU A 82 -12.45 0.30 17.96
C GLU A 82 -11.62 -0.68 17.12
N ARG A 83 -10.47 -1.13 17.66
CA ARG A 83 -9.49 -1.98 16.95
C ARG A 83 -10.11 -3.16 16.21
N MET A 84 -11.08 -3.84 16.83
CA MET A 84 -11.69 -5.02 16.22
C MET A 84 -12.64 -4.65 15.07
N ALA A 85 -13.35 -3.52 15.17
CA ALA A 85 -14.14 -3.00 14.06
C ALA A 85 -13.23 -2.65 12.87
N VAL A 86 -12.13 -1.92 13.11
CA VAL A 86 -11.14 -1.61 12.08
C VAL A 86 -10.58 -2.89 11.43
N ARG A 87 -10.13 -3.87 12.22
CA ARG A 87 -9.55 -5.12 11.69
C ARG A 87 -10.49 -5.93 10.82
N ARG A 88 -11.80 -5.89 11.09
CA ARG A 88 -12.82 -6.56 10.26
C ARG A 88 -13.03 -5.93 8.89
N LEU A 89 -12.64 -4.67 8.74
CA LEU A 89 -12.73 -3.92 7.48
C LEU A 89 -11.48 -4.08 6.61
N LEU A 90 -10.39 -4.62 7.18
CA LEU A 90 -9.08 -4.65 6.56
C LEU A 90 -8.71 -6.02 5.98
N GLY A 91 -8.11 -6.00 4.79
CA GLY A 91 -7.19 -7.03 4.31
C GLY A 91 -5.76 -6.45 4.32
N TYR A 92 -4.78 -7.19 4.78
CA TYR A 92 -3.41 -6.70 4.85
C TYR A 92 -2.43 -7.72 4.27
N VAL A 93 -1.63 -7.28 3.31
CA VAL A 93 -0.50 -8.03 2.75
C VAL A 93 0.79 -7.34 3.19
N PRO A 94 1.57 -7.97 4.08
CA PRO A 94 2.82 -7.39 4.57
C PRO A 94 3.94 -7.47 3.52
N GLN A 95 4.99 -6.67 3.71
CA GLN A 95 6.18 -6.69 2.86
C GLN A 95 6.89 -8.06 2.91
N GLN A 96 6.99 -8.66 4.10
CA GLN A 96 7.58 -10.00 4.26
C GLN A 96 6.55 -11.07 3.91
N LEU A 97 7.01 -12.13 3.24
CA LEU A 97 6.15 -13.26 2.90
C LEU A 97 5.56 -13.90 4.15
N SER A 98 4.25 -14.12 4.16
CA SER A 98 3.46 -14.61 5.29
C SER A 98 2.78 -15.95 5.03
N ALA A 99 2.80 -16.45 3.78
CA ALA A 99 2.24 -17.75 3.43
C ALA A 99 3.05 -18.89 4.06
N ASP A 100 2.35 -19.85 4.69
CA ASP A 100 2.99 -21.03 5.26
C ASP A 100 3.38 -22.02 4.14
N ALA A 101 4.68 -22.24 3.99
CA ALA A 101 5.25 -23.12 2.99
C ALA A 101 4.87 -24.61 3.16
N GLY A 102 4.50 -25.02 4.38
CA GLY A 102 4.09 -26.40 4.73
C GLY A 102 2.62 -26.70 4.46
N LEU A 103 1.82 -25.68 4.18
CA LEU A 103 0.41 -25.81 3.83
C LEU A 103 0.20 -25.70 2.31
N THR A 104 -0.91 -26.27 1.83
CA THR A 104 -1.38 -26.01 0.46
C THR A 104 -1.88 -24.57 0.31
N GLY A 105 -2.05 -24.10 -0.93
CA GLY A 105 -2.65 -22.80 -1.18
C GLY A 105 -4.03 -22.67 -0.54
N ARG A 106 -4.87 -23.70 -0.70
CA ARG A 106 -6.20 -23.79 -0.11
C ARG A 106 -6.19 -23.73 1.42
N GLU A 107 -5.30 -24.49 2.06
CA GLU A 107 -5.16 -24.49 3.53
C GLU A 107 -4.69 -23.15 4.06
N ASN A 108 -3.76 -22.50 3.37
CA ASN A 108 -3.32 -21.15 3.67
C ASN A 108 -4.49 -20.16 3.71
N VAL A 109 -5.31 -20.10 2.65
CA VAL A 109 -6.47 -19.22 2.59
C VAL A 109 -7.53 -19.61 3.62
N ALA A 110 -7.77 -20.92 3.82
CA ALA A 110 -8.71 -21.41 4.83
C ALA A 110 -8.30 -21.09 6.27
N LEU A 111 -7.01 -21.03 6.55
CA LEU A 111 -6.48 -20.58 7.85
C LEU A 111 -6.88 -19.13 8.11
N PHE A 112 -6.65 -18.23 7.13
CA PHE A 112 -7.02 -16.82 7.24
C PHE A 112 -8.54 -16.62 7.33
N ALA A 113 -9.33 -17.41 6.60
CA ALA A 113 -10.78 -17.39 6.74
C ALA A 113 -11.26 -17.72 8.17
N ARG A 114 -10.50 -18.52 8.93
CA ARG A 114 -10.78 -18.79 10.36
C ARG A 114 -10.34 -17.62 11.25
N VAL A 115 -9.15 -17.07 10.98
CA VAL A 115 -8.59 -15.94 11.75
C VAL A 115 -9.49 -14.71 11.66
N PHE A 116 -10.08 -14.47 10.48
CA PHE A 116 -11.00 -13.36 10.24
C PHE A 116 -12.48 -13.68 10.53
N ASP A 117 -12.76 -14.73 11.28
CA ASP A 117 -14.12 -15.12 11.70
C ASP A 117 -15.12 -15.29 10.55
N VAL A 118 -14.66 -15.68 9.35
CA VAL A 118 -15.57 -16.04 8.26
C VAL A 118 -16.45 -17.20 8.70
N SER A 119 -17.77 -17.05 8.58
CA SER A 119 -18.73 -18.02 9.08
C SER A 119 -18.46 -19.43 8.50
N ARG A 120 -18.66 -20.48 9.31
CA ARG A 120 -18.43 -21.86 8.88
C ARG A 120 -19.18 -22.23 7.60
N ARG A 121 -20.37 -21.64 7.41
CA ARG A 121 -21.22 -21.87 6.22
C ARG A 121 -20.64 -21.25 4.96
N GLU A 122 -19.98 -20.10 5.07
CA GLU A 122 -19.43 -19.36 3.94
C GLU A 122 -17.97 -19.69 3.63
N ARG A 123 -17.27 -20.28 4.61
CA ARG A 123 -15.79 -20.42 4.55
C ARG A 123 -15.32 -21.13 3.29
N ALA A 124 -15.91 -22.27 2.93
CA ALA A 124 -15.52 -23.00 1.73
C ALA A 124 -15.71 -22.14 0.47
N ARG A 125 -16.87 -21.51 0.33
CA ARG A 125 -17.18 -20.63 -0.81
C ARG A 125 -16.22 -19.43 -0.88
N ARG A 126 -15.91 -18.78 0.26
CA ARG A 126 -15.00 -17.65 0.31
C ARG A 126 -13.57 -18.03 -0.06
N VAL A 127 -13.12 -19.20 0.36
CA VAL A 127 -11.79 -19.73 0.01
C VAL A 127 -11.68 -19.94 -1.50
N GLU A 128 -12.70 -20.58 -2.13
CA GLU A 128 -12.71 -20.76 -3.58
C GLU A 128 -12.71 -19.43 -4.32
N GLN A 129 -13.57 -18.50 -3.92
CA GLN A 129 -13.66 -17.16 -4.53
C GLN A 129 -12.33 -16.39 -4.41
N ALA A 130 -11.64 -16.47 -3.26
CA ALA A 130 -10.37 -15.80 -3.08
C ALA A 130 -9.26 -16.41 -3.94
N LEU A 131 -9.23 -17.75 -4.10
CA LEU A 131 -8.28 -18.43 -4.98
C LEU A 131 -8.54 -18.15 -6.46
N GLU A 132 -9.82 -18.12 -6.86
CA GLU A 132 -10.24 -17.76 -8.22
C GLU A 132 -9.86 -16.31 -8.57
N ALA A 133 -10.09 -15.37 -7.66
CA ALA A 133 -9.78 -13.95 -7.86
C ALA A 133 -8.29 -13.68 -8.15
N VAL A 134 -7.40 -14.60 -7.78
CA VAL A 134 -5.95 -14.47 -7.99
C VAL A 134 -5.40 -15.54 -8.94
N ASP A 135 -6.26 -16.25 -9.67
CA ASP A 135 -5.89 -17.32 -10.61
C ASP A 135 -4.98 -18.40 -9.99
N LEU A 136 -5.37 -18.92 -8.82
CA LEU A 136 -4.65 -19.99 -8.12
C LEU A 136 -5.48 -21.27 -7.96
N THR A 137 -6.68 -21.36 -8.53
CA THR A 137 -7.58 -22.52 -8.40
C THR A 137 -6.91 -23.82 -8.84
N ALA A 138 -6.23 -23.82 -9.98
CA ALA A 138 -5.55 -25.01 -10.52
C ALA A 138 -4.35 -25.47 -9.65
N ALA A 139 -3.77 -24.56 -8.87
CA ALA A 139 -2.63 -24.85 -7.99
C ALA A 139 -3.05 -24.99 -6.52
N ALA A 140 -4.33 -24.80 -6.17
CA ALA A 140 -4.83 -24.66 -4.81
C ALA A 140 -4.41 -25.79 -3.86
N ASP A 141 -4.35 -27.02 -4.36
CA ASP A 141 -4.06 -28.22 -3.56
C ASP A 141 -2.57 -28.63 -3.58
N ARG A 142 -1.71 -27.80 -4.20
CA ARG A 142 -0.25 -27.95 -4.13
C ARG A 142 0.29 -27.24 -2.89
N LEU A 143 1.39 -27.75 -2.32
CA LEU A 143 2.09 -27.10 -1.21
C LEU A 143 2.66 -25.74 -1.64
N ALA A 144 2.49 -24.72 -0.80
CA ALA A 144 2.94 -23.34 -1.09
C ALA A 144 4.46 -23.24 -1.32
N ARG A 145 5.26 -24.12 -0.72
CA ARG A 145 6.71 -24.23 -1.01
C ARG A 145 7.06 -24.52 -2.46
N THR A 146 6.10 -24.99 -3.27
CA THR A 146 6.30 -25.28 -4.70
C THR A 146 5.85 -24.14 -5.60
N TYR A 147 5.39 -23.03 -5.02
CA TYR A 147 4.94 -21.86 -5.75
C TYR A 147 6.13 -21.00 -6.18
N SER A 148 5.99 -20.30 -7.32
CA SER A 148 6.90 -19.22 -7.69
C SER A 148 6.70 -18.00 -6.79
N GLY A 149 7.64 -17.06 -6.76
CA GLY A 149 7.49 -15.83 -5.99
C GLY A 149 6.19 -15.07 -6.30
N GLY A 150 5.84 -14.95 -7.58
CA GLY A 150 4.58 -14.33 -7.99
C GLY A 150 3.34 -15.13 -7.54
N MET A 151 3.39 -16.46 -7.54
CA MET A 151 2.31 -17.30 -7.00
C MET A 151 2.17 -17.13 -5.48
N VAL A 152 3.27 -17.03 -4.74
CA VAL A 152 3.23 -16.78 -3.29
C VAL A 152 2.58 -15.43 -3.02
N ARG A 153 2.95 -14.37 -3.77
CA ARG A 153 2.36 -13.04 -3.60
C ARG A 153 0.86 -13.02 -3.93
N ARG A 154 0.43 -13.74 -4.97
CA ARG A 154 -0.99 -13.93 -5.28
C ARG A 154 -1.72 -14.72 -4.19
N LEU A 155 -1.08 -15.72 -3.58
CA LEU A 155 -1.64 -16.44 -2.44
C LEU A 155 -1.86 -15.52 -1.23
N GLU A 156 -0.90 -14.65 -0.91
CA GLU A 156 -1.04 -13.66 0.17
C GLU A 156 -2.17 -12.66 -0.10
N LEU A 157 -2.34 -12.28 -1.38
CA LEU A 157 -3.49 -11.48 -1.79
C LEU A 157 -4.81 -12.24 -1.56
N ALA A 158 -4.90 -13.52 -1.91
CA ALA A 158 -6.08 -14.35 -1.62
C ALA A 158 -6.37 -14.46 -0.12
N GLN A 159 -5.33 -14.62 0.72
CA GLN A 159 -5.46 -14.61 2.18
C GLN A 159 -6.06 -13.31 2.70
N ALA A 160 -5.63 -12.16 2.16
CA ALA A 160 -6.15 -10.85 2.55
C ALA A 160 -7.59 -10.62 2.06
N LEU A 161 -7.96 -11.18 0.92
CA LEU A 161 -9.28 -11.02 0.27
C LEU A 161 -10.37 -11.94 0.84
N VAL A 162 -10.00 -13.03 1.52
CA VAL A 162 -10.97 -14.07 1.95
C VAL A 162 -12.06 -13.56 2.88
N SER A 163 -11.78 -12.51 3.67
CA SER A 163 -12.75 -11.84 4.54
C SER A 163 -13.66 -10.86 3.80
N ALA A 164 -13.44 -10.61 2.50
CA ALA A 164 -14.07 -9.55 1.71
C ALA A 164 -13.92 -8.16 2.37
N PRO A 165 -12.68 -7.68 2.53
CA PRO A 165 -12.41 -6.42 3.19
C PRO A 165 -12.95 -5.24 2.39
N ARG A 166 -13.26 -4.12 3.08
CA ARG A 166 -13.56 -2.84 2.44
C ARG A 166 -12.29 -2.06 2.07
N LEU A 167 -11.18 -2.30 2.79
CA LEU A 167 -9.89 -1.68 2.55
C LEU A 167 -8.81 -2.77 2.45
N LEU A 168 -8.13 -2.83 1.32
CA LEU A 168 -6.94 -3.66 1.11
C LEU A 168 -5.69 -2.81 1.30
N MET A 169 -4.84 -3.22 2.24
CA MET A 169 -3.56 -2.57 2.51
C MET A 169 -2.42 -3.46 2.04
N LEU A 170 -1.55 -2.89 1.20
CA LEU A 170 -0.45 -3.60 0.55
C LEU A 170 0.87 -2.91 0.87
N ASP A 171 1.76 -3.59 1.60
CA ASP A 171 3.08 -3.04 1.94
C ASP A 171 4.13 -3.57 0.97
N GLU A 172 4.48 -2.76 -0.03
CA GLU A 172 5.42 -3.07 -1.11
C GLU A 172 5.12 -4.42 -1.83
N PRO A 173 3.92 -4.60 -2.40
CA PRO A 173 3.43 -5.90 -2.86
C PRO A 173 4.22 -6.51 -4.01
N THR A 174 4.97 -5.72 -4.75
CA THR A 174 5.66 -6.12 -5.98
C THR A 174 7.18 -6.21 -5.83
N ILE A 175 7.68 -5.96 -4.60
CA ILE A 175 9.12 -6.02 -4.35
C ILE A 175 9.69 -7.41 -4.66
N GLY A 176 10.81 -7.42 -5.41
CA GLY A 176 11.50 -8.68 -5.77
C GLY A 176 10.82 -9.51 -6.86
N LEU A 177 9.71 -9.03 -7.44
CA LEU A 177 9.06 -9.67 -8.59
C LEU A 177 9.66 -9.18 -9.91
N ASP A 178 9.68 -10.04 -10.90
CA ASP A 178 9.97 -9.66 -12.28
C ASP A 178 8.83 -8.80 -12.88
N PRO A 179 9.06 -8.07 -13.99
CA PRO A 179 8.05 -7.15 -14.56
C PRO A 179 6.72 -7.81 -14.90
N ILE A 180 6.72 -9.06 -15.39
CA ILE A 180 5.50 -9.78 -15.75
C ILE A 180 4.70 -10.13 -14.49
N ALA A 181 5.38 -10.66 -13.46
CA ALA A 181 4.74 -10.98 -12.19
C ALA A 181 4.17 -9.73 -11.49
N ARG A 182 4.82 -8.55 -11.60
CA ARG A 182 4.30 -7.27 -11.10
C ARG A 182 2.99 -6.90 -11.78
N THR A 183 2.97 -6.89 -13.13
CA THR A 183 1.77 -6.58 -13.89
C THR A 183 0.62 -7.50 -13.49
N ASN A 184 0.87 -8.81 -13.41
CA ASN A 184 -0.15 -9.78 -13.02
C ASN A 184 -0.73 -9.51 -11.62
N VAL A 185 0.10 -9.12 -10.63
CA VAL A 185 -0.39 -8.77 -9.29
C VAL A 185 -1.34 -7.56 -9.36
N TRP A 186 -0.95 -6.50 -10.11
CA TRP A 186 -1.79 -5.33 -10.28
C TRP A 186 -3.09 -5.60 -11.04
N GLU A 187 -3.05 -6.47 -12.06
CA GLU A 187 -4.25 -6.90 -12.78
C GLU A 187 -5.27 -7.56 -11.85
N HIS A 188 -4.82 -8.45 -10.96
CA HIS A 188 -5.70 -9.08 -9.96
C HIS A 188 -6.26 -8.07 -8.95
N ILE A 189 -5.44 -7.13 -8.45
CA ILE A 189 -5.89 -6.07 -7.54
C ILE A 189 -6.98 -5.24 -8.22
N ASN A 190 -6.74 -4.79 -9.45
CA ASN A 190 -7.68 -3.96 -10.22
C ASN A 190 -8.97 -4.71 -10.56
N ALA A 191 -8.89 -6.00 -10.92
CA ALA A 191 -10.05 -6.83 -11.19
C ALA A 191 -10.95 -6.97 -9.95
N VAL A 192 -10.35 -7.23 -8.78
CA VAL A 192 -11.10 -7.32 -7.51
C VAL A 192 -11.71 -5.97 -7.15
N ARG A 193 -10.94 -4.88 -7.26
CA ARG A 193 -11.44 -3.52 -7.01
C ARG A 193 -12.64 -3.19 -7.91
N ALA A 194 -12.53 -3.45 -9.21
CA ALA A 194 -13.61 -3.19 -10.16
C ALA A 194 -14.90 -3.97 -9.84
N ALA A 195 -14.74 -5.22 -9.34
CA ALA A 195 -15.87 -6.07 -8.98
C ALA A 195 -16.52 -5.72 -7.64
N THR A 196 -15.78 -5.12 -6.70
CA THR A 196 -16.22 -4.94 -5.31
C THR A 196 -16.36 -3.51 -4.85
N GLY A 197 -15.77 -2.54 -5.56
CA GLY A 197 -15.64 -1.15 -5.11
C GLY A 197 -14.65 -0.96 -3.94
N MET A 198 -13.82 -1.97 -3.63
CA MET A 198 -12.88 -1.97 -2.52
C MET A 198 -11.87 -0.83 -2.64
N THR A 199 -11.57 -0.16 -1.53
CA THR A 199 -10.47 0.81 -1.42
C THR A 199 -9.13 0.08 -1.33
N VAL A 200 -8.09 0.61 -1.97
CA VAL A 200 -6.73 0.07 -1.92
C VAL A 200 -5.76 1.14 -1.42
N LEU A 201 -4.97 0.82 -0.39
CA LEU A 201 -3.84 1.63 0.04
C LEU A 201 -2.56 0.82 -0.15
N VAL A 202 -1.69 1.29 -1.02
CA VAL A 202 -0.42 0.61 -1.33
C VAL A 202 0.76 1.47 -0.93
N THR A 203 1.80 0.84 -0.35
CA THR A 203 3.11 1.47 -0.28
C THR A 203 3.99 0.94 -1.40
N THR A 204 4.75 1.81 -2.00
CA THR A 204 5.76 1.44 -2.98
C THR A 204 6.88 2.47 -3.03
N HIS A 205 8.03 2.08 -3.52
CA HIS A 205 9.11 2.98 -3.93
C HIS A 205 9.25 3.03 -5.47
N TYR A 206 8.42 2.26 -6.19
CA TYR A 206 8.34 2.27 -7.66
C TYR A 206 7.38 3.36 -8.11
N MET A 207 7.92 4.47 -8.63
CA MET A 207 7.12 5.62 -9.04
C MET A 207 6.30 5.34 -10.30
N ASP A 208 6.81 4.49 -11.19
CA ASP A 208 6.13 4.01 -12.39
C ASP A 208 4.86 3.20 -12.08
N GLU A 209 4.91 2.33 -11.07
CA GLU A 209 3.71 1.60 -10.62
C GLU A 209 2.64 2.56 -10.10
N ALA A 210 3.06 3.52 -9.27
CA ALA A 210 2.13 4.47 -8.71
C ALA A 210 1.52 5.38 -9.78
N ASP A 211 2.31 5.79 -10.77
CA ASP A 211 1.85 6.57 -11.92
C ASP A 211 0.80 5.83 -12.75
N GLN A 212 0.96 4.52 -12.88
CA GLN A 212 0.09 3.68 -13.71
C GLN A 212 -1.19 3.23 -12.98
N TYR A 213 -1.13 2.97 -11.67
CA TYR A 213 -2.18 2.24 -10.97
C TYR A 213 -2.86 3.03 -9.85
N CYS A 214 -2.30 4.15 -9.39
CA CYS A 214 -2.89 4.92 -8.29
C CYS A 214 -3.72 6.10 -8.79
N ASP A 215 -4.90 6.29 -8.22
CA ASP A 215 -5.75 7.45 -8.49
C ASP A 215 -5.16 8.71 -7.83
N ARG A 216 -4.62 8.58 -6.62
CA ARG A 216 -3.90 9.63 -5.88
C ARG A 216 -2.69 9.06 -5.17
N VAL A 217 -1.71 9.91 -4.96
CA VAL A 217 -0.46 9.54 -4.28
C VAL A 217 -0.05 10.57 -3.24
N ALA A 218 0.56 10.09 -2.16
CA ALA A 218 1.29 10.93 -1.20
C ALA A 218 2.77 10.58 -1.26
N LEU A 219 3.60 11.58 -1.52
CA LEU A 219 5.07 11.44 -1.49
C LEU A 219 5.56 11.66 -0.07
N MET A 220 6.11 10.61 0.54
CA MET A 220 6.57 10.61 1.93
C MET A 220 8.09 10.65 2.01
N HIS A 221 8.61 11.57 2.82
CA HIS A 221 10.04 11.68 3.11
C HIS A 221 10.27 12.07 4.58
N ARG A 222 11.16 11.34 5.27
CA ARG A 222 11.51 11.58 6.69
C ARG A 222 10.28 11.70 7.61
N GLY A 223 9.37 10.75 7.50
CA GLY A 223 8.17 10.67 8.34
C GLY A 223 7.03 11.64 8.00
N ARG A 224 7.17 12.48 6.97
CA ARG A 224 6.21 13.52 6.60
C ARG A 224 5.76 13.38 5.16
N VAL A 225 4.49 13.72 4.86
CA VAL A 225 4.02 13.92 3.49
C VAL A 225 4.58 15.24 2.97
N ARG A 226 5.18 15.20 1.79
CA ARG A 226 5.79 16.35 1.10
C ARG A 226 4.95 16.86 -0.06
N ALA A 227 4.21 15.95 -0.72
CA ALA A 227 3.27 16.29 -1.78
C ALA A 227 2.13 15.26 -1.76
N LEU A 228 0.93 15.69 -2.13
CA LEU A 228 -0.27 14.86 -2.22
C LEU A 228 -1.13 15.38 -3.36
N GLY A 229 -1.58 14.48 -4.23
CA GLY A 229 -2.42 14.80 -5.39
C GLY A 229 -2.55 13.59 -6.32
N THR A 230 -3.21 13.80 -7.45
CA THR A 230 -3.13 12.83 -8.56
C THR A 230 -1.72 12.88 -9.17
N PRO A 231 -1.25 11.80 -9.82
CA PRO A 231 0.02 11.83 -10.54
C PRO A 231 0.12 13.02 -11.51
N ASP A 232 -0.95 13.31 -12.25
CA ASP A 232 -0.99 14.41 -13.23
C ASP A 232 -0.92 15.79 -12.56
N GLU A 233 -1.64 16.01 -11.46
CA GLU A 233 -1.58 17.26 -10.69
C GLU A 233 -0.16 17.54 -10.19
N LEU A 234 0.51 16.52 -9.66
CA LEU A 234 1.86 16.65 -9.11
C LEU A 234 2.88 16.97 -10.21
N ARG A 235 2.80 16.28 -11.36
CA ARG A 235 3.66 16.52 -12.53
C ARG A 235 3.45 17.90 -13.14
N THR A 236 2.19 18.29 -13.30
CA THR A 236 1.84 19.61 -13.84
C THR A 236 2.29 20.73 -12.91
N GLY A 237 2.07 20.58 -11.60
CA GLY A 237 2.53 21.56 -10.61
C GLY A 237 4.05 21.72 -10.57
N LEU A 238 4.82 20.64 -10.79
CA LEU A 238 6.28 20.75 -10.92
C LEU A 238 6.66 21.49 -12.19
N ARG A 239 6.06 21.16 -13.35
CA ARG A 239 6.34 21.83 -14.62
C ARG A 239 6.09 23.33 -14.53
N GLU A 240 4.97 23.76 -13.93
CA GLU A 240 4.63 25.16 -13.73
C GLU A 240 5.65 25.90 -12.87
N ARG A 241 6.12 25.25 -11.78
CA ARG A 241 7.17 25.84 -10.91
C ARG A 241 8.51 25.98 -11.61
N LEU A 242 8.88 25.03 -12.47
CA LEU A 242 10.14 25.09 -13.23
C LEU A 242 10.09 26.07 -14.41
N GLY A 243 8.91 26.51 -14.82
CA GLY A 243 8.72 27.44 -15.94
C GLY A 243 9.24 26.90 -17.27
N THR A 244 9.26 25.56 -17.44
CA THR A 244 9.81 24.93 -18.64
C THR A 244 8.72 24.45 -19.57
N GLU A 245 8.92 24.64 -20.91
CA GLU A 245 8.12 23.99 -21.95
C GLU A 245 8.56 22.53 -22.22
N SER A 246 9.44 22.01 -21.41
CA SER A 246 10.01 20.66 -21.46
C SER A 246 8.91 19.58 -21.38
N PRO A 247 9.18 18.33 -21.79
CA PRO A 247 8.22 17.23 -21.61
C PRO A 247 7.77 17.15 -20.14
N LEU A 248 6.55 16.65 -19.92
CA LEU A 248 5.96 16.54 -18.58
C LEU A 248 6.90 15.78 -17.65
N PRO A 249 7.26 16.32 -16.45
CA PRO A 249 8.09 15.63 -15.48
C PRO A 249 7.52 14.28 -15.08
N THR A 250 8.37 13.38 -14.60
CA THR A 250 7.95 12.10 -13.99
C THR A 250 7.62 12.29 -12.50
N LEU A 251 6.95 11.32 -11.89
CA LEU A 251 6.77 11.31 -10.42
C LEU A 251 8.12 11.23 -9.68
N GLU A 252 9.14 10.61 -10.29
CA GLU A 252 10.50 10.59 -9.72
C GLU A 252 11.12 12.00 -9.70
N ASP A 253 10.89 12.80 -10.74
CA ASP A 253 11.33 14.21 -10.77
C ASP A 253 10.61 15.04 -9.70
N VAL A 254 9.28 14.84 -9.54
CA VAL A 254 8.51 15.47 -8.46
C VAL A 254 9.08 15.07 -7.10
N PHE A 255 9.35 13.79 -6.88
CA PHE A 255 9.92 13.33 -5.63
C PHE A 255 11.30 13.96 -5.37
N ARG A 256 12.17 14.00 -6.38
CA ARG A 256 13.50 14.61 -6.29
C ARG A 256 13.43 16.09 -5.91
N ASP A 257 12.48 16.82 -6.47
CA ASP A 257 12.25 18.25 -6.16
C ASP A 257 11.78 18.45 -4.71
N VAL A 258 10.75 17.72 -4.27
CA VAL A 258 10.20 17.86 -2.91
C VAL A 258 11.09 17.26 -1.81
N ALA A 259 11.95 16.30 -2.16
CA ALA A 259 12.96 15.74 -1.26
C ALA A 259 14.25 16.56 -1.26
N GLY A 260 14.63 17.12 -2.41
CA GLY A 260 15.86 17.90 -2.63
C GLY A 260 15.79 19.31 -2.06
N SER A 261 14.62 19.93 -1.99
CA SER A 261 14.42 21.17 -1.23
C SER A 261 14.69 21.04 0.29
N GLY A 262 14.98 19.81 0.75
CA GLY A 262 15.46 19.51 2.11
C GLY A 262 16.84 18.84 2.16
N LEU A 263 17.55 18.68 1.02
CA LEU A 263 18.85 17.98 0.96
C LEU A 263 20.05 18.93 1.09
N ASP A 264 19.87 20.24 1.16
CA ASP A 264 20.97 21.19 1.36
C ASP A 264 21.64 21.12 2.74
N ASP A 265 21.15 20.24 3.65
CA ASP A 265 21.72 20.18 5.01
C ASP A 265 22.49 18.90 5.37
N GLN A 266 22.72 17.91 4.45
CA GLN A 266 23.73 16.85 4.69
C GLN A 266 24.09 16.13 3.40
N SER A 267 25.05 16.65 2.67
CA SER A 267 25.83 15.94 1.65
C SER A 267 26.63 14.81 2.30
N GLY A 268 26.20 13.55 2.09
CA GLY A 268 27.01 12.40 2.44
C GLY A 268 26.22 11.12 2.61
N ASP A 269 25.77 10.49 1.54
CA ASP A 269 25.75 9.03 1.37
C ASP A 269 24.93 8.57 0.14
N PHE A 270 25.25 9.10 -1.04
CA PHE A 270 24.94 8.42 -2.31
C PHE A 270 26.25 8.23 -3.09
N ARG A 271 27.18 7.49 -2.50
CA ARG A 271 28.34 6.98 -3.24
C ARG A 271 28.00 5.63 -3.87
N ASP A 272 27.70 5.71 -5.14
CA ASP A 272 28.08 4.85 -6.25
C ASP A 272 28.46 3.40 -5.90
N VAL A 273 27.48 2.50 -6.00
CA VAL A 273 27.68 1.05 -5.98
C VAL A 273 28.42 0.54 -7.25
N ARG A 274 28.84 1.43 -8.16
CA ARG A 274 29.56 1.08 -9.39
C ARG A 274 31.09 1.02 -9.26
N SER A 275 31.68 1.42 -8.14
CA SER A 275 33.16 1.47 -8.01
C SER A 275 33.84 0.29 -7.30
N THR A 276 33.07 -0.69 -6.76
CA THR A 276 33.67 -1.80 -5.98
C THR A 276 34.04 -3.05 -6.82
N ARG A 277 34.08 -2.94 -8.15
CA ARG A 277 34.50 -4.06 -9.03
C ARG A 277 35.87 -3.87 -9.72
N ARG A 278 36.73 -2.98 -9.23
CA ARG A 278 38.02 -2.72 -9.87
C ARG A 278 39.27 -2.86 -8.98
N THR A 279 39.20 -3.56 -7.85
CA THR A 279 40.40 -3.72 -7.00
C THR A 279 40.68 -5.17 -6.54
N ALA A 280 40.25 -6.18 -7.33
CA ALA A 280 40.58 -7.58 -7.05
C ALA A 280 41.31 -8.26 -8.25
N SER A 281 42.25 -7.57 -8.89
CA SER A 281 43.17 -8.20 -9.86
C SER A 281 44.48 -7.45 -9.88
N ARG A 282 45.21 -7.51 -8.75
CA ARG A 282 46.68 -7.30 -8.67
C ARG A 282 47.09 -7.65 -7.25
N VAL A 283 47.38 -8.91 -7.01
CA VAL A 283 48.52 -9.41 -6.20
C VAL A 283 48.53 -10.94 -6.37
N GLY A 284 49.64 -11.44 -6.94
CA GLY A 284 50.07 -12.82 -6.86
C GLY A 284 49.68 -13.72 -8.01
#